data_e68c867808f60931f365998f48e2c3cb
#
_entry.id   e68c867808f60931f365998f48e2c3cb
#
_cell.length_a   1.000
_cell.length_b   1.000
_cell.length_c   1.000
_cell.angle_alpha   90.00
_cell.angle_beta   90.00
_cell.angle_gamma   90.00
#
_symmetry.space_group_name_H-M   'P 1'
#
loop_
_entity.id
_entity.type
_entity.pdbx_description
1 polymer ?
#
loop_
_entity_poly.entity_id
_entity_poly.type
_entity_poly.pdbx_seq_one_letter_code
_entity_poly.pdbx_strand_id
1 'polypeptide(L)'
;MTEYVTIVNMKRILLILSLLLPVAAFAGTPQKTISKAGISAVISECRHYEGAEVVSLGRFATAAMKGVIRIAAKDDPDAREAISVMKGIHGISVLDFDDCSEKDKARIIKQLDKILSGSDMLTEASDNGEKMRIYGVMDEKTNEVKDFVLYAPSDCSLICLFGTLSMDAMAKIASND
;
A
#
# COMPACT_ATOMS: atom_id res chain seq x y z
N MET A 1 -6.85 15.23 19.11
CA MET A 1 -6.23 15.72 17.86
C MET A 1 -5.80 14.57 16.93
N THR A 2 -5.54 13.39 17.43
CA THR A 2 -5.02 12.21 16.68
C THR A 2 -6.08 11.54 15.79
N GLU A 3 -7.37 11.63 16.09
CA GLU A 3 -8.43 10.97 15.30
C GLU A 3 -8.69 11.62 13.93
N TYR A 4 -8.47 12.94 13.79
CA TYR A 4 -8.69 13.64 12.52
C TYR A 4 -7.65 13.30 11.45
N VAL A 5 -6.43 13.02 11.84
CA VAL A 5 -5.33 12.67 10.91
C VAL A 5 -5.59 11.31 10.27
N THR A 6 -6.09 10.34 11.05
CA THR A 6 -6.39 8.98 10.55
C THR A 6 -7.54 8.96 9.53
N ILE A 7 -8.58 9.79 9.77
CA ILE A 7 -9.75 9.86 8.88
C ILE A 7 -9.42 10.58 7.56
N VAL A 8 -8.59 11.64 7.61
CA VAL A 8 -8.16 12.36 6.40
C VAL A 8 -7.30 11.47 5.52
N ASN A 9 -6.40 10.68 6.11
CA ASN A 9 -5.58 9.72 5.36
C ASN A 9 -6.40 8.58 4.76
N MET A 10 -7.41 8.08 5.45
CA MET A 10 -8.31 7.04 4.90
C MET A 10 -9.12 7.54 3.70
N LYS A 11 -9.68 8.75 3.74
CA LYS A 11 -10.40 9.34 2.59
C LYS A 11 -9.49 9.57 1.39
N ARG A 12 -8.23 9.99 1.61
CA ARG A 12 -7.23 10.13 0.53
C ARG A 12 -6.87 8.79 -0.08
N ILE A 13 -6.72 7.73 0.73
CA ILE A 13 -6.45 6.37 0.25
C ILE A 13 -7.62 5.83 -0.59
N LEU A 14 -8.87 6.10 -0.19
CA LEU A 14 -10.06 5.72 -0.94
C LEU A 14 -10.20 6.46 -2.29
N LEU A 15 -9.90 7.75 -2.32
CA LEU A 15 -9.92 8.58 -3.54
C LEU A 15 -8.89 8.09 -4.57
N ILE A 16 -7.75 7.57 -4.11
CA ILE A 16 -6.68 7.04 -4.96
C ILE A 16 -7.02 5.66 -5.50
N LEU A 17 -7.71 4.84 -4.71
CA LEU A 17 -8.24 3.56 -5.16
C LEU A 17 -9.22 3.73 -6.34
N SER A 18 -9.97 4.82 -6.38
CA SER A 18 -10.92 5.11 -7.48
C SER A 18 -10.23 5.55 -8.78
N LEU A 19 -8.98 6.03 -8.72
CA LEU A 19 -8.20 6.43 -9.90
C LEU A 19 -7.54 5.26 -10.64
N LEU A 20 -7.63 4.03 -10.11
CA LEU A 20 -7.07 2.80 -10.70
C LEU A 20 -7.90 2.24 -11.88
N LEU A 21 -8.93 2.91 -12.32
CA LEU A 21 -9.70 2.55 -13.51
C LEU A 21 -9.31 3.45 -14.69
N PRO A 22 -8.41 3.16 -15.60
CA PRO A 22 -8.29 2.03 -16.52
C PRO A 22 -6.84 1.62 -16.78
N VAL A 23 -6.41 0.48 -16.34
CA VAL A 23 -5.17 -0.13 -16.84
C VAL A 23 -5.52 -1.06 -17.99
N ALA A 24 -5.78 -0.49 -19.15
CA ALA A 24 -5.84 -1.25 -20.39
C ALA A 24 -4.52 -1.07 -21.14
N ALA A 25 -3.87 -2.18 -21.46
CA ALA A 25 -2.76 -2.37 -22.40
C ALA A 25 -1.32 -2.27 -21.85
N PHE A 26 -0.90 -3.29 -21.09
CA PHE A 26 0.51 -3.66 -21.02
C PHE A 26 0.71 -5.10 -21.47
N ALA A 27 0.53 -5.34 -22.77
CA ALA A 27 0.83 -6.64 -23.35
C ALA A 27 2.36 -6.80 -23.53
N GLY A 28 2.96 -7.73 -22.79
CA GLY A 28 4.14 -8.45 -23.23
C GLY A 28 5.52 -7.98 -22.80
N THR A 29 5.69 -7.07 -21.85
CA THR A 29 7.01 -6.82 -21.22
C THR A 29 7.24 -7.72 -20.01
N PRO A 30 8.45 -8.26 -19.79
CA PRO A 30 8.74 -9.02 -18.58
C PRO A 30 8.51 -8.14 -17.36
N GLN A 31 7.51 -8.51 -16.54
CA GLN A 31 7.14 -7.75 -15.36
C GLN A 31 8.26 -7.79 -14.32
N LYS A 32 8.65 -6.62 -13.84
CA LYS A 32 9.67 -6.47 -12.80
C LYS A 32 9.04 -6.60 -11.42
N THR A 33 9.47 -7.61 -10.69
CA THR A 33 8.95 -7.86 -9.34
C THR A 33 9.47 -6.85 -8.31
N ILE A 34 8.65 -6.53 -7.33
CA ILE A 34 9.04 -5.68 -6.20
C ILE A 34 10.06 -6.39 -5.32
N SER A 35 11.13 -5.71 -4.97
CA SER A 35 12.14 -6.22 -4.04
C SER A 35 11.64 -6.16 -2.59
N LYS A 36 10.88 -7.17 -2.16
CA LYS A 36 10.40 -7.28 -0.77
C LYS A 36 11.53 -7.22 0.26
N ALA A 37 12.64 -7.90 -0.03
CA ALA A 37 13.81 -7.88 0.86
C ALA A 37 14.41 -6.48 0.98
N GLY A 38 14.47 -5.74 -0.13
CA GLY A 38 14.96 -4.36 -0.14
C GLY A 38 14.05 -3.44 0.67
N ILE A 39 12.73 -3.49 0.44
CA ILE A 39 11.75 -2.71 1.21
C ILE A 39 11.82 -3.05 2.69
N SER A 40 11.84 -4.36 3.03
CA SER A 40 11.91 -4.80 4.43
C SER A 40 13.19 -4.34 5.13
N ALA A 41 14.32 -4.26 4.40
CA ALA A 41 15.57 -3.75 4.95
C ALA A 41 15.46 -2.25 5.28
N VAL A 42 14.88 -1.43 4.38
CA VAL A 42 14.66 0.00 4.65
C VAL A 42 13.71 0.19 5.84
N ILE A 43 12.59 -0.51 5.86
CA ILE A 43 11.62 -0.44 6.98
C ILE A 43 12.29 -0.84 8.30
N SER A 44 13.14 -1.87 8.28
CA SER A 44 13.87 -2.29 9.49
C SER A 44 14.89 -1.25 9.96
N GLU A 45 15.57 -0.58 9.04
CA GLU A 45 16.49 0.52 9.34
C GLU A 45 15.73 1.71 9.95
N CYS A 46 14.57 2.07 9.38
CA CYS A 46 13.75 3.18 9.85
C CYS A 46 13.26 3.03 11.30
N ARG A 47 13.14 1.80 11.83
CA ARG A 47 12.79 1.57 13.24
C ARG A 47 13.76 2.23 14.24
N HIS A 48 14.96 2.58 13.78
CA HIS A 48 15.99 3.21 14.60
C HIS A 48 16.06 4.74 14.43
N TYR A 49 15.25 5.30 13.52
CA TYR A 49 15.19 6.75 13.31
C TYR A 49 14.15 7.38 14.24
N GLU A 50 14.53 8.46 14.88
CA GLU A 50 13.61 9.27 15.68
C GLU A 50 12.55 9.89 14.75
N GLY A 51 11.29 9.78 15.14
CA GLY A 51 10.16 10.27 14.35
C GLY A 51 9.64 9.28 13.28
N ALA A 52 10.27 8.10 13.10
CA ALA A 52 9.72 7.10 12.19
C ALA A 52 8.71 6.19 12.91
N GLU A 53 7.53 6.06 12.32
CA GLU A 53 6.52 5.11 12.75
C GLU A 53 6.48 3.90 11.81
N VAL A 54 6.66 2.70 12.37
CA VAL A 54 6.70 1.47 11.59
C VAL A 54 5.71 0.45 12.14
N VAL A 55 4.76 0.06 11.30
CA VAL A 55 3.88 -1.09 11.54
C VAL A 55 4.24 -2.20 10.57
N SER A 56 4.49 -3.42 11.07
CA SER A 56 4.74 -4.58 10.22
C SER A 56 4.00 -5.80 10.76
N LEU A 57 3.08 -6.29 9.97
CA LEU A 57 2.29 -7.48 10.27
C LEU A 57 2.72 -8.61 9.32
N GLY A 58 3.43 -9.58 9.86
CA GLY A 58 3.77 -10.80 9.13
C GLY A 58 2.56 -11.74 8.98
N ARG A 59 2.77 -12.88 8.33
CA ARG A 59 1.71 -13.82 7.96
C ARG A 59 0.77 -14.20 9.11
N PHE A 60 1.31 -14.49 10.29
CA PHE A 60 0.50 -14.88 11.45
C PHE A 60 -0.34 -13.71 12.00
N ALA A 61 0.26 -12.53 12.15
CA ALA A 61 -0.44 -11.34 12.63
C ALA A 61 -1.52 -10.90 11.62
N THR A 62 -1.23 -10.93 10.31
CA THR A 62 -2.21 -10.65 9.26
C THR A 62 -3.36 -11.67 9.29
N ALA A 63 -3.08 -12.95 9.51
CA ALA A 63 -4.13 -13.97 9.63
C ALA A 63 -4.99 -13.77 10.88
N ALA A 64 -4.40 -13.41 12.02
CA ALA A 64 -5.13 -13.11 13.25
C ALA A 64 -6.03 -11.87 13.06
N MET A 65 -5.51 -10.80 12.46
CA MET A 65 -6.27 -9.59 12.14
C MET A 65 -7.49 -9.90 11.25
N LYS A 66 -7.29 -10.69 10.17
CA LYS A 66 -8.39 -11.15 9.32
C LYS A 66 -9.45 -11.95 10.10
N GLY A 67 -9.01 -12.74 11.09
CA GLY A 67 -9.92 -13.46 11.98
C GLY A 67 -10.83 -12.54 12.75
N VAL A 68 -10.29 -11.46 13.32
CA VAL A 68 -11.04 -10.43 14.05
C VAL A 68 -12.03 -9.72 13.13
N ILE A 69 -11.56 -9.24 11.95
CA ILE A 69 -12.41 -8.55 10.97
C ILE A 69 -13.54 -9.49 10.49
N ARG A 70 -13.25 -10.79 10.30
CA ARG A 70 -14.28 -11.77 9.90
C ARG A 70 -15.38 -11.95 10.94
N ILE A 71 -15.06 -11.82 12.22
CA ILE A 71 -16.07 -11.83 13.29
C ILE A 71 -16.96 -10.60 13.19
N ALA A 72 -16.35 -9.41 13.03
CA ALA A 72 -17.08 -8.15 12.83
C ALA A 72 -17.93 -8.17 11.56
N ALA A 73 -17.43 -8.78 10.48
CA ALA A 73 -18.11 -8.88 9.19
C ALA A 73 -19.44 -9.67 9.20
N LYS A 74 -19.80 -10.33 10.31
CA LYS A 74 -21.13 -10.98 10.44
C LYS A 74 -22.25 -9.96 10.43
N ASP A 75 -22.03 -8.82 11.08
CA ASP A 75 -23.03 -7.79 11.31
C ASP A 75 -22.73 -6.47 10.57
N ASP A 76 -21.55 -6.35 9.95
CA ASP A 76 -21.07 -5.15 9.31
C ASP A 76 -20.73 -5.41 7.82
N PRO A 77 -21.46 -4.79 6.87
CA PRO A 77 -21.19 -4.89 5.44
C PRO A 77 -19.79 -4.42 5.05
N ASP A 78 -19.29 -3.32 5.62
CA ASP A 78 -18.00 -2.73 5.28
C ASP A 78 -16.85 -3.67 5.70
N ALA A 79 -16.99 -4.33 6.84
CA ALA A 79 -16.05 -5.36 7.27
C ALA A 79 -16.05 -6.58 6.33
N ARG A 80 -17.19 -6.92 5.69
CA ARG A 80 -17.26 -8.00 4.67
C ARG A 80 -16.46 -7.62 3.41
N GLU A 81 -16.58 -6.37 2.99
CA GLU A 81 -15.83 -5.87 1.83
C GLU A 81 -14.32 -5.82 2.11
N ALA A 82 -13.93 -5.29 3.27
CA ALA A 82 -12.54 -5.29 3.71
C ALA A 82 -11.92 -6.71 3.71
N ILE A 83 -12.65 -7.72 4.21
CA ILE A 83 -12.20 -9.11 4.17
C ILE A 83 -12.02 -9.61 2.74
N SER A 84 -12.90 -9.22 1.81
CA SER A 84 -12.82 -9.67 0.42
C SER A 84 -11.54 -9.16 -0.26
N VAL A 85 -11.17 -7.89 -0.03
CA VAL A 85 -9.92 -7.29 -0.52
C VAL A 85 -8.71 -7.94 0.11
N MET A 86 -8.76 -8.17 1.41
CA MET A 86 -7.64 -8.71 2.16
C MET A 86 -7.42 -10.21 1.99
N LYS A 87 -8.30 -10.92 1.28
CA LYS A 87 -8.29 -12.39 1.18
C LYS A 87 -6.91 -12.95 0.80
N GLY A 88 -6.27 -12.39 -0.21
CA GLY A 88 -4.95 -12.80 -0.72
C GLY A 88 -3.75 -12.18 0.01
N ILE A 89 -3.96 -11.17 0.85
CA ILE A 89 -2.89 -10.47 1.56
C ILE A 89 -2.38 -11.34 2.72
N HIS A 90 -1.08 -11.49 2.83
CA HIS A 90 -0.44 -12.26 3.90
C HIS A 90 0.64 -11.49 4.67
N GLY A 91 0.86 -10.22 4.34
CA GLY A 91 1.77 -9.33 5.05
C GLY A 91 1.39 -7.88 4.78
N ILE A 92 1.51 -7.05 5.80
CA ILE A 92 1.26 -5.61 5.73
C ILE A 92 2.44 -4.90 6.36
N SER A 93 2.96 -3.87 5.70
CA SER A 93 3.93 -2.97 6.29
C SER A 93 3.55 -1.53 5.99
N VAL A 94 3.58 -0.71 7.01
CA VAL A 94 3.36 0.73 6.92
C VAL A 94 4.58 1.42 7.52
N LEU A 95 5.12 2.39 6.81
CA LEU A 95 6.17 3.27 7.26
C LEU A 95 5.67 4.70 7.08
N ASP A 96 5.63 5.44 8.17
CA ASP A 96 5.48 6.89 8.21
C ASP A 96 6.79 7.47 8.72
N PHE A 97 7.31 8.50 8.05
CA PHE A 97 8.58 9.13 8.40
C PHE A 97 8.52 10.67 8.30
N ASP A 98 7.29 11.22 8.41
CA ASP A 98 7.10 12.68 8.33
C ASP A 98 7.70 13.43 9.52
N ASP A 99 7.72 12.82 10.68
CA ASP A 99 8.33 13.40 11.88
C ASP A 99 9.86 13.18 11.98
N CYS A 100 10.47 12.52 10.98
CA CYS A 100 11.92 12.35 10.92
C CYS A 100 12.67 13.64 10.60
N SER A 101 13.97 13.68 10.93
CA SER A 101 14.83 14.78 10.49
C SER A 101 14.87 14.87 8.95
N GLU A 102 15.03 16.09 8.40
CA GLU A 102 15.12 16.29 6.92
C GLU A 102 16.24 15.46 6.28
N LYS A 103 17.32 15.21 7.02
CA LYS A 103 18.44 14.37 6.58
C LYS A 103 18.01 12.91 6.45
N ASP A 104 17.25 12.42 7.43
CA ASP A 104 16.76 11.03 7.44
C ASP A 104 15.65 10.84 6.42
N LYS A 105 14.72 11.79 6.28
CA LYS A 105 13.71 11.82 5.19
C LYS A 105 14.39 11.68 3.82
N ALA A 106 15.35 12.54 3.52
CA ALA A 106 16.07 12.51 2.25
C ALA A 106 16.79 11.17 2.00
N ARG A 107 17.33 10.55 3.07
CA ARG A 107 17.99 9.25 2.98
C ARG A 107 16.97 8.13 2.71
N ILE A 108 15.84 8.11 3.41
CA ILE A 108 14.76 7.13 3.23
C ILE A 108 14.21 7.22 1.81
N ILE A 109 13.85 8.43 1.36
CA ILE A 109 13.34 8.68 0.01
C ILE A 109 14.32 8.15 -1.04
N LYS A 110 15.62 8.48 -0.93
CA LYS A 110 16.64 8.01 -1.86
C LYS A 110 16.75 6.48 -1.90
N GLN A 111 16.65 5.83 -0.75
CA GLN A 111 16.70 4.36 -0.67
C GLN A 111 15.46 3.73 -1.30
N LEU A 112 14.27 4.24 -0.99
CA LEU A 112 13.01 3.76 -1.56
C LEU A 112 12.94 3.99 -3.06
N ASP A 113 13.30 5.17 -3.55
CA ASP A 113 13.36 5.47 -4.99
C ASP A 113 14.29 4.50 -5.72
N LYS A 114 15.47 4.20 -5.16
CA LYS A 114 16.41 3.24 -5.74
C LYS A 114 15.83 1.82 -5.81
N ILE A 115 15.12 1.38 -4.79
CA ILE A 115 14.53 0.03 -4.75
C ILE A 115 13.34 -0.04 -5.72
N LEU A 116 12.48 0.96 -5.70
CA LEU A 116 11.25 0.98 -6.48
C LEU A 116 11.50 1.27 -7.96
N SER A 117 12.60 1.93 -8.34
CA SER A 117 12.99 2.15 -9.75
C SER A 117 13.20 0.85 -10.53
N GLY A 118 13.43 -0.27 -9.84
CA GLY A 118 13.53 -1.61 -10.43
C GLY A 118 12.21 -2.37 -10.52
N SER A 119 11.09 -1.76 -10.13
CA SER A 119 9.76 -2.38 -10.06
C SER A 119 8.81 -1.79 -11.11
N ASP A 120 7.77 -2.52 -11.48
CA ASP A 120 6.75 -2.00 -12.38
C ASP A 120 5.85 -1.01 -11.62
N MET A 121 5.82 0.22 -12.12
CA MET A 121 4.92 1.26 -11.63
C MET A 121 3.58 1.13 -12.37
N LEU A 122 2.51 0.87 -11.62
CA LEU A 122 1.16 0.72 -12.16
C LEU A 122 0.52 2.07 -12.48
N THR A 123 0.72 3.06 -11.59
CA THR A 123 0.22 4.42 -11.79
C THR A 123 1.00 5.44 -10.98
N GLU A 124 1.02 6.66 -11.45
CA GLU A 124 1.45 7.84 -10.68
C GLU A 124 0.31 8.85 -10.71
N ALA A 125 -0.11 9.31 -9.54
CA ALA A 125 -1.04 10.41 -9.38
C ALA A 125 -0.31 11.62 -8.81
N SER A 126 -0.73 12.82 -9.23
CA SER A 126 -0.23 14.07 -8.67
C SER A 126 -1.41 14.97 -8.37
N ASP A 127 -1.51 15.42 -7.14
CA ASP A 127 -2.49 16.42 -6.69
C ASP A 127 -1.77 17.54 -5.94
N ASN A 128 -1.98 18.78 -6.37
CA ASN A 128 -1.38 20.00 -5.76
C ASN A 128 0.15 19.93 -5.55
N GLY A 129 0.86 19.17 -6.40
CA GLY A 129 2.31 18.96 -6.28
C GLY A 129 2.73 17.77 -5.40
N GLU A 130 1.81 17.18 -4.68
CA GLU A 130 2.02 15.90 -3.98
C GLU A 130 2.01 14.77 -5.00
N LYS A 131 3.02 13.91 -4.93
CA LYS A 131 3.15 12.75 -5.81
C LYS A 131 2.90 11.47 -5.06
N MET A 132 2.08 10.61 -5.66
CA MET A 132 1.81 9.29 -5.17
C MET A 132 2.04 8.27 -6.28
N ARG A 133 2.76 7.22 -5.97
CA ARG A 133 3.12 6.16 -6.91
C ARG A 133 2.65 4.82 -6.41
N ILE A 134 2.08 4.04 -7.30
CA ILE A 134 1.62 2.69 -7.01
C ILE A 134 2.45 1.71 -7.84
N TYR A 135 2.99 0.72 -7.14
CA TYR A 135 3.77 -0.36 -7.73
C TYR A 135 3.11 -1.70 -7.44
N GLY A 136 3.30 -2.65 -8.33
CA GLY A 136 2.78 -4.00 -8.19
C GLY A 136 3.02 -4.83 -9.44
N VAL A 137 2.70 -6.11 -9.37
CA VAL A 137 2.74 -7.00 -10.54
C VAL A 137 1.30 -7.35 -10.91
N MET A 138 0.82 -6.81 -12.03
CA MET A 138 -0.54 -7.08 -12.52
C MET A 138 -0.60 -8.47 -13.16
N ASP A 139 -1.55 -9.30 -12.73
CA ASP A 139 -1.94 -10.51 -13.42
C ASP A 139 -3.27 -10.25 -14.18
N GLU A 140 -3.16 -10.00 -15.48
CA GLU A 140 -4.31 -9.67 -16.32
C GLU A 140 -5.34 -10.81 -16.43
N LYS A 141 -4.91 -12.07 -16.22
CA LYS A 141 -5.79 -13.23 -16.32
C LYS A 141 -6.72 -13.36 -15.14
N THR A 142 -6.22 -13.02 -13.95
CA THR A 142 -6.96 -13.10 -12.69
C THR A 142 -7.49 -11.75 -12.22
N ASN A 143 -7.14 -10.65 -12.90
CA ASN A 143 -7.40 -9.28 -12.48
C ASN A 143 -6.94 -9.02 -11.04
N GLU A 144 -5.73 -9.49 -10.72
CA GLU A 144 -5.11 -9.36 -9.42
C GLU A 144 -3.78 -8.61 -9.50
N VAL A 145 -3.48 -7.83 -8.48
CA VAL A 145 -2.16 -7.21 -8.28
C VAL A 145 -1.42 -7.98 -7.19
N LYS A 146 -0.19 -8.41 -7.49
CA LYS A 146 0.72 -9.01 -6.52
C LYS A 146 1.62 -7.95 -5.92
N ASP A 147 1.77 -8.01 -4.58
CA ASP A 147 2.73 -7.20 -3.84
C ASP A 147 2.54 -5.69 -4.10
N PHE A 148 1.35 -5.22 -3.77
CA PHE A 148 0.97 -3.82 -3.92
C PHE A 148 1.79 -2.92 -2.99
N VAL A 149 2.36 -1.84 -3.53
CA VAL A 149 3.08 -0.82 -2.79
C VAL A 149 2.56 0.56 -3.18
N LEU A 150 2.06 1.28 -2.19
CA LEU A 150 1.72 2.69 -2.29
C LEU A 150 2.86 3.50 -1.67
N TYR A 151 3.45 4.40 -2.44
CA TYR A 151 4.53 5.26 -2.01
C TYR A 151 4.20 6.73 -2.30
N ALA A 152 4.13 7.51 -1.25
CA ALA A 152 3.87 8.94 -1.30
C ALA A 152 5.08 9.69 -0.69
N PRO A 153 6.10 10.04 -1.49
CA PRO A 153 7.32 10.68 -1.00
C PRO A 153 7.07 12.06 -0.41
N SER A 154 6.07 12.81 -0.92
CA SER A 154 5.70 14.12 -0.39
C SER A 154 5.05 14.04 0.99
N ASP A 155 4.30 12.96 1.23
CA ASP A 155 3.64 12.68 2.51
C ASP A 155 4.51 11.82 3.43
N CYS A 156 5.78 11.59 3.06
CA CYS A 156 6.72 10.77 3.80
C CYS A 156 6.15 9.39 4.19
N SER A 157 5.37 8.75 3.31
CA SER A 157 4.66 7.52 3.64
C SER A 157 4.85 6.38 2.63
N LEU A 158 4.84 5.16 3.15
CA LEU A 158 4.90 3.92 2.37
C LEU A 158 3.95 2.88 2.96
N ILE A 159 3.09 2.31 2.11
CA ILE A 159 2.21 1.21 2.48
C ILE A 159 2.49 0.02 1.56
N CYS A 160 2.78 -1.14 2.14
CA CYS A 160 3.02 -2.38 1.41
C CYS A 160 1.99 -3.44 1.81
N LEU A 161 1.32 -4.01 0.81
CA LEU A 161 0.42 -5.15 0.97
C LEU A 161 1.03 -6.34 0.22
N PHE A 162 1.62 -7.26 0.94
CA PHE A 162 2.27 -8.45 0.37
C PHE A 162 1.27 -9.59 0.19
N GLY A 163 1.21 -10.10 -1.03
CA GLY A 163 0.27 -11.13 -1.44
C GLY A 163 -0.48 -10.73 -2.69
N THR A 164 -1.71 -11.18 -2.85
CA THR A 164 -2.58 -10.85 -3.98
C THR A 164 -3.74 -9.96 -3.55
N LEU A 165 -4.00 -8.93 -4.33
CA LEU A 165 -5.07 -7.95 -4.15
C LEU A 165 -6.01 -8.04 -5.36
N SER A 166 -7.29 -8.32 -5.14
CA SER A 166 -8.29 -8.37 -6.21
C SER A 166 -8.71 -6.97 -6.62
N MET A 167 -8.52 -6.64 -7.91
CA MET A 167 -8.96 -5.36 -8.47
C MET A 167 -10.47 -5.23 -8.48
N ASP A 168 -11.21 -6.34 -8.69
CA ASP A 168 -12.67 -6.33 -8.64
C ASP A 168 -13.19 -6.01 -7.24
N ALA A 169 -12.53 -6.53 -6.20
CA ALA A 169 -12.89 -6.22 -4.82
C ALA A 169 -12.58 -4.75 -4.47
N MET A 170 -11.47 -4.21 -4.98
CA MET A 170 -11.13 -2.79 -4.82
C MET A 170 -12.14 -1.87 -5.53
N ALA A 171 -12.53 -2.22 -6.77
CA ALA A 171 -13.50 -1.45 -7.54
C ALA A 171 -14.86 -1.39 -6.85
N LYS A 172 -15.30 -2.48 -6.20
CA LYS A 172 -16.55 -2.50 -5.43
C LYS A 172 -16.53 -1.51 -4.27
N ILE A 173 -15.43 -1.47 -3.49
CA ILE A 173 -15.29 -0.50 -2.39
C ILE A 173 -15.36 0.94 -2.92
N ALA A 174 -14.66 1.21 -4.02
CA ALA A 174 -14.64 2.54 -4.63
C ALA A 174 -15.99 2.98 -5.22
N SER A 175 -16.91 2.05 -5.50
CA SER A 175 -18.22 2.35 -6.11
C SER A 175 -19.35 2.45 -5.08
N ASN A 176 -19.14 2.10 -3.82
CA ASN A 176 -20.14 2.15 -2.76
C ASN A 176 -20.16 3.47 -1.96
N ASP A 177 -19.33 4.46 -2.36
CA ASP A 177 -19.39 5.86 -1.92
C ASP A 177 -20.25 6.68 -2.91
#